data_76e2d633f2aaa5352e0f6991da818d31
#
_entry.id   76e2d633f2aaa5352e0f6991da818d31
#
_cell.length_a   1.000
_cell.length_b   1.000
_cell.length_c   1.000
_cell.angle_alpha   90.00
_cell.angle_beta   90.00
_cell.angle_gamma   90.00
#
_symmetry.space_group_name_H-M   'P 1'
#
loop_
_entity.id
_entity.type
_entity.pdbx_description
1 polymer ?
#
loop_
_entity_poly.entity_id
_entity_poly.type
_entity_poly.pdbx_seq_one_letter_code
_entity_poly.pdbx_strand_id
1 'polypeptide(L)'
;MARLYGLTGADQIARSHVLIVGIGGVGSWIAEALARSGVGEMTLVDMDHIAESNINRQIHALESTLGQAKVLAMKERIAQINSECRVHVVDDFVSPENWLELVANINSSASSLMPITAVLDACDQVKAKVAMADWAIRQKVFMVTLGAAGGKKEAHRVEQADLSQVTHDPLLSQLRYRLRKEKGAPKEGKKIGVLCVFSRENVAPPDASCLIEGDGTLNCHGYGSAVTVTASFGLVAA
;
A
#
# COMPACT_ATOMS: atom_id res chain seq x y z
N MET A 1 11.68 19.43 -3.51
CA MET A 1 10.67 19.07 -4.53
C MET A 1 10.69 20.04 -5.71
N ALA A 2 10.56 21.37 -5.53
CA ALA A 2 10.51 22.31 -6.65
C ALA A 2 11.72 22.30 -7.59
N ARG A 3 12.93 22.01 -7.11
CA ARG A 3 14.12 21.85 -7.96
C ARG A 3 14.08 20.60 -8.84
N LEU A 4 13.31 19.58 -8.46
CA LEU A 4 13.22 18.31 -9.19
C LEU A 4 12.01 18.28 -10.14
N TYR A 5 10.87 18.77 -9.67
CA TYR A 5 9.57 18.68 -10.38
C TYR A 5 9.04 20.03 -10.88
N GLY A 6 9.79 21.12 -10.71
CA GLY A 6 9.33 22.48 -10.96
C GLY A 6 8.35 22.97 -9.90
N LEU A 7 7.97 24.25 -9.98
CA LEU A 7 7.01 24.85 -9.03
C LEU A 7 5.62 24.22 -9.16
N THR A 8 5.17 23.97 -10.39
CA THR A 8 3.86 23.36 -10.66
C THR A 8 3.78 21.93 -10.12
N GLY A 9 4.81 21.10 -10.33
CA GLY A 9 4.83 19.74 -9.82
C GLY A 9 4.89 19.70 -8.28
N ALA A 10 5.66 20.59 -7.67
CA ALA A 10 5.69 20.71 -6.21
C ALA A 10 4.34 21.14 -5.63
N ASP A 11 3.64 22.08 -6.27
CA ASP A 11 2.29 22.51 -5.87
C ASP A 11 1.26 21.37 -6.04
N GLN A 12 1.34 20.59 -7.11
CA GLN A 12 0.50 19.40 -7.30
C GLN A 12 0.69 18.37 -6.21
N ILE A 13 1.96 18.09 -5.82
CA ILE A 13 2.26 17.17 -4.71
C ILE A 13 1.67 17.71 -3.40
N ALA A 14 1.86 18.99 -3.11
CA ALA A 14 1.35 19.62 -1.89
C ALA A 14 -0.20 19.65 -1.83
N ARG A 15 -0.87 19.61 -2.98
CA ARG A 15 -2.35 19.55 -3.09
C ARG A 15 -2.87 18.12 -3.30
N SER A 16 -2.05 17.11 -3.20
CA SER A 16 -2.50 15.73 -3.34
C SER A 16 -3.08 15.22 -2.02
N HIS A 17 -4.19 14.47 -2.12
CA HIS A 17 -4.73 13.65 -1.05
C HIS A 17 -4.53 12.18 -1.40
N VAL A 18 -3.69 11.49 -0.66
CA VAL A 18 -3.34 10.09 -0.91
C VAL A 18 -3.97 9.18 0.14
N LEU A 19 -4.77 8.23 -0.30
CA LEU A 19 -5.34 7.18 0.53
C LEU A 19 -4.41 5.96 0.52
N ILE A 20 -3.90 5.55 1.68
CA ILE A 20 -3.02 4.40 1.85
C ILE A 20 -3.76 3.33 2.63
N VAL A 21 -3.93 2.16 2.03
CA VAL A 21 -4.61 1.01 2.64
C VAL A 21 -3.58 -0.05 3.00
N GLY A 22 -3.50 -0.38 4.29
CA GLY A 22 -2.47 -1.24 4.88
C GLY A 22 -1.21 -0.46 5.27
N ILE A 23 -0.98 -0.30 6.58
CA ILE A 23 0.17 0.42 7.16
C ILE A 23 1.18 -0.58 7.76
N GLY A 24 1.37 -1.68 7.04
CA GLY A 24 2.33 -2.73 7.39
C GLY A 24 3.75 -2.47 6.85
N GLY A 25 4.46 -3.58 6.52
CA GLY A 25 5.85 -3.55 6.05
C GLY A 25 6.11 -2.73 4.79
N VAL A 26 5.12 -2.57 3.92
CA VAL A 26 5.22 -1.77 2.70
C VAL A 26 4.55 -0.41 2.86
N GLY A 27 3.30 -0.39 3.34
CA GLY A 27 2.54 0.85 3.43
C GLY A 27 3.12 1.88 4.39
N SER A 28 3.80 1.46 5.46
CA SER A 28 4.49 2.39 6.36
C SER A 28 5.65 3.15 5.66
N TRP A 29 6.35 2.50 4.73
CA TRP A 29 7.39 3.14 3.91
C TRP A 29 6.81 4.03 2.81
N ILE A 30 5.64 3.69 2.27
CA ILE A 30 4.88 4.58 1.38
C ILE A 30 4.56 5.88 2.12
N ALA A 31 3.94 5.78 3.29
CA ALA A 31 3.56 6.95 4.09
C ALA A 31 4.76 7.82 4.48
N GLU A 32 5.88 7.20 4.87
CA GLU A 32 7.15 7.89 5.14
C GLU A 32 7.65 8.66 3.92
N ALA A 33 7.70 8.01 2.75
CA ALA A 33 8.20 8.61 1.52
C ALA A 33 7.34 9.79 1.05
N LEU A 34 6.02 9.63 1.10
CA LEU A 34 5.07 10.68 0.71
C LEU A 34 5.13 11.88 1.67
N ALA A 35 5.25 11.65 2.98
CA ALA A 35 5.44 12.71 3.96
C ALA A 35 6.70 13.53 3.66
N ARG A 36 7.83 12.85 3.40
CA ARG A 36 9.10 13.48 3.03
C ARG A 36 9.06 14.17 1.67
N SER A 37 8.18 13.73 0.79
CA SER A 37 7.96 14.33 -0.53
C SER A 37 7.05 15.57 -0.49
N GLY A 38 6.45 15.88 0.66
CA GLY A 38 5.63 17.08 0.85
C GLY A 38 4.19 16.92 0.39
N VAL A 39 3.64 15.69 0.40
CA VAL A 39 2.21 15.46 0.18
C VAL A 39 1.40 16.18 1.26
N GLY A 40 0.37 16.91 0.85
CA GLY A 40 -0.37 17.79 1.76
C GLY A 40 -1.47 17.10 2.56
N GLU A 41 -2.00 15.97 2.07
CA GLU A 41 -3.04 15.24 2.78
C GLU A 41 -2.91 13.73 2.60
N MET A 42 -3.05 12.97 3.67
CA MET A 42 -3.04 11.52 3.65
C MET A 42 -4.16 10.94 4.50
N THR A 43 -4.80 9.88 4.03
CA THR A 43 -5.67 9.02 4.85
C THR A 43 -5.00 7.66 5.00
N LEU A 44 -4.82 7.21 6.23
CA LEU A 44 -4.21 5.93 6.58
C LEU A 44 -5.29 4.97 7.06
N VAL A 45 -5.36 3.78 6.45
CA VAL A 45 -6.35 2.75 6.80
C VAL A 45 -5.64 1.48 7.21
N ASP A 46 -5.79 1.06 8.46
CA ASP A 46 -5.27 -0.20 9.01
C ASP A 46 -5.90 -0.41 10.39
N MET A 47 -6.30 -1.63 10.74
CA MET A 47 -6.89 -1.97 12.04
C MET A 47 -5.92 -2.63 13.02
N ASP A 48 -4.71 -2.91 12.57
CA ASP A 48 -3.75 -3.65 13.38
C ASP A 48 -3.02 -2.75 14.38
N HIS A 49 -2.50 -3.41 15.41
CA HIS A 49 -1.58 -2.83 16.38
C HIS A 49 -0.14 -3.28 16.11
N ILE A 50 0.82 -2.50 16.58
CA ILE A 50 2.23 -2.79 16.43
C ILE A 50 2.61 -3.95 17.35
N ALA A 51 3.21 -4.99 16.77
CA ALA A 51 3.75 -6.14 17.48
C ALA A 51 5.29 -6.20 17.32
N GLU A 52 5.96 -6.88 18.25
CA GLU A 52 7.41 -7.08 18.20
C GLU A 52 7.89 -7.67 16.87
N SER A 53 7.15 -8.61 16.30
CA SER A 53 7.42 -9.21 14.99
C SER A 53 7.36 -8.23 13.81
N ASN A 54 6.94 -6.99 14.02
CA ASN A 54 6.89 -5.95 13.01
C ASN A 54 8.17 -5.10 12.94
N ILE A 55 8.98 -5.10 14.00
CA ILE A 55 10.17 -4.24 14.16
C ILE A 55 11.17 -4.43 13.01
N ASN A 56 11.27 -5.64 12.50
CA ASN A 56 12.22 -5.97 11.44
C ASN A 56 11.93 -5.33 10.06
N ARG A 57 10.71 -4.72 9.86
CA ARG A 57 10.33 -4.22 8.53
C ARG A 57 9.35 -3.03 8.49
N GLN A 58 8.70 -2.68 9.59
CA GLN A 58 7.75 -1.56 9.65
C GLN A 58 8.41 -0.35 10.30
N ILE A 59 8.48 0.79 9.61
CA ILE A 59 9.28 1.94 10.06
C ILE A 59 8.79 2.59 11.35
N HIS A 60 7.49 2.47 11.65
CA HIS A 60 6.87 2.99 12.87
C HIS A 60 6.91 2.00 14.04
N ALA A 61 7.35 0.74 13.79
CA ALA A 61 7.45 -0.27 14.82
C ALA A 61 8.78 -0.14 15.58
N LEU A 62 8.71 0.38 16.77
CA LEU A 62 9.80 0.59 17.73
C LEU A 62 9.38 0.03 19.09
N GLU A 63 10.32 -0.19 20.00
CA GLU A 63 10.00 -0.60 21.37
C GLU A 63 9.00 0.35 22.05
N SER A 64 9.15 1.65 21.81
CA SER A 64 8.30 2.70 22.38
C SER A 64 6.88 2.76 21.79
N THR A 65 6.64 2.10 20.65
CA THR A 65 5.33 2.10 19.97
C THR A 65 4.63 0.74 19.99
N LEU A 66 5.21 -0.27 20.66
CA LEU A 66 4.57 -1.59 20.81
C LEU A 66 3.17 -1.46 21.43
N GLY A 67 2.19 -2.14 20.84
CA GLY A 67 0.79 -2.11 21.27
C GLY A 67 0.00 -0.90 20.77
N GLN A 68 0.62 0.11 20.17
CA GLN A 68 -0.08 1.25 19.59
C GLN A 68 -0.73 0.86 18.23
N ALA A 69 -1.90 1.45 17.92
CA ALA A 69 -2.49 1.28 16.60
C ALA A 69 -1.54 1.80 15.50
N LYS A 70 -1.32 1.01 14.44
CA LYS A 70 -0.36 1.35 13.37
C LYS A 70 -0.64 2.70 12.75
N VAL A 71 -1.90 3.02 12.48
CA VAL A 71 -2.32 4.30 11.90
C VAL A 71 -2.01 5.49 12.79
N LEU A 72 -2.13 5.34 14.12
CA LEU A 72 -1.81 6.40 15.08
C LEU A 72 -0.30 6.62 15.19
N ALA A 73 0.49 5.55 15.34
CA ALA A 73 1.94 5.65 15.38
C ALA A 73 2.50 6.28 14.10
N MET A 74 1.94 5.93 12.93
CA MET A 74 2.36 6.52 11.67
C MET A 74 1.94 7.98 11.53
N LYS A 75 0.76 8.37 12.01
CA LYS A 75 0.33 9.78 12.07
C LYS A 75 1.27 10.63 12.91
N GLU A 76 1.62 10.17 14.11
CA GLU A 76 2.57 10.86 15.00
C GLU A 76 3.94 11.02 14.34
N ARG A 77 4.40 9.98 13.64
CA ARG A 77 5.65 10.02 12.89
C ARG A 77 5.61 11.02 11.73
N ILE A 78 4.54 11.04 10.95
CA ILE A 78 4.36 11.99 9.84
C ILE A 78 4.38 13.43 10.36
N ALA A 79 3.75 13.71 11.49
CA ALA A 79 3.73 15.04 12.10
C ALA A 79 5.13 15.57 12.44
N GLN A 80 6.09 14.67 12.74
CA GLN A 80 7.50 15.05 12.98
C GLN A 80 8.30 15.23 11.70
N ILE A 81 7.80 14.78 10.55
CA ILE A 81 8.46 14.88 9.24
C ILE A 81 7.91 16.06 8.44
N ASN A 82 6.60 16.18 8.40
CA ASN A 82 5.86 17.18 7.64
C ASN A 82 4.66 17.66 8.46
N SER A 83 4.85 18.70 9.26
CA SER A 83 3.81 19.28 10.13
C SER A 83 2.64 19.88 9.36
N GLU A 84 2.82 20.22 8.09
CA GLU A 84 1.78 20.76 7.22
C GLU A 84 0.87 19.66 6.61
N CYS A 85 1.31 18.39 6.65
CA CYS A 85 0.54 17.28 6.13
C CYS A 85 -0.66 16.98 7.02
N ARG A 86 -1.86 17.01 6.47
CA ARG A 86 -3.07 16.57 7.17
C ARG A 86 -3.18 15.06 7.13
N VAL A 87 -3.19 14.43 8.29
CA VAL A 87 -3.28 12.97 8.38
C VAL A 87 -4.59 12.57 9.04
N HIS A 88 -5.44 11.91 8.26
CA HIS A 88 -6.65 11.24 8.73
C HIS A 88 -6.34 9.78 8.99
N VAL A 89 -6.96 9.22 10.01
CA VAL A 89 -6.79 7.80 10.38
C VAL A 89 -8.15 7.11 10.35
N VAL A 90 -8.15 5.91 9.80
CA VAL A 90 -9.30 5.00 9.79
C VAL A 90 -8.82 3.70 10.41
N ASP A 91 -9.23 3.46 11.64
CA ASP A 91 -8.91 2.24 12.40
C ASP A 91 -9.95 1.17 12.05
N ASP A 92 -9.84 0.66 10.82
CA ASP A 92 -10.75 -0.35 10.26
C ASP A 92 -10.02 -1.09 9.13
N PHE A 93 -10.61 -2.20 8.67
CA PHE A 93 -10.14 -2.92 7.49
C PHE A 93 -10.98 -2.57 6.27
N VAL A 94 -10.39 -2.75 5.08
CA VAL A 94 -11.10 -2.60 3.81
C VAL A 94 -11.68 -3.93 3.36
N SER A 95 -12.96 -3.93 3.04
CA SER A 95 -13.67 -5.05 2.43
C SER A 95 -14.49 -4.58 1.22
N PRO A 96 -14.97 -5.50 0.36
CA PRO A 96 -15.89 -5.14 -0.71
C PRO A 96 -17.18 -4.47 -0.21
N GLU A 97 -17.60 -4.82 1.00
CA GLU A 97 -18.86 -4.37 1.61
C GLU A 97 -18.78 -2.93 2.12
N ASN A 98 -17.61 -2.54 2.72
CA ASN A 98 -17.46 -1.20 3.34
C ASN A 98 -16.72 -0.18 2.46
N TRP A 99 -16.07 -0.60 1.36
CA TRP A 99 -15.21 0.28 0.57
C TRP A 99 -15.89 1.56 0.08
N LEU A 100 -17.08 1.45 -0.49
CA LEU A 100 -17.78 2.61 -1.05
C LEU A 100 -18.20 3.60 0.04
N GLU A 101 -18.65 3.11 1.18
CA GLU A 101 -19.01 3.93 2.32
C GLU A 101 -17.78 4.63 2.91
N LEU A 102 -16.68 3.89 3.07
CA LEU A 102 -15.42 4.42 3.56
C LEU A 102 -14.92 5.59 2.70
N VAL A 103 -14.88 5.42 1.38
CA VAL A 103 -14.47 6.48 0.46
C VAL A 103 -15.42 7.67 0.49
N ALA A 104 -16.74 7.43 0.56
CA ALA A 104 -17.74 8.49 0.66
C ALA A 104 -17.54 9.31 1.95
N ASN A 105 -17.31 8.65 3.07
CA ASN A 105 -17.06 9.27 4.37
C ASN A 105 -15.76 10.11 4.36
N ILE A 106 -14.69 9.60 3.75
CA ILE A 106 -13.43 10.35 3.60
C ILE A 106 -13.67 11.63 2.78
N ASN A 107 -14.29 11.51 1.60
CA ASN A 107 -14.51 12.65 0.71
C ASN A 107 -15.53 13.69 1.25
N SER A 108 -16.43 13.29 2.13
CA SER A 108 -17.43 14.18 2.75
C SER A 108 -16.98 14.74 4.10
N SER A 109 -15.82 14.32 4.61
CA SER A 109 -15.31 14.78 5.90
C SER A 109 -15.03 16.28 5.88
N ALA A 110 -15.60 17.01 6.85
CA ALA A 110 -15.33 18.44 7.01
C ALA A 110 -13.85 18.76 7.33
N SER A 111 -13.08 17.77 7.74
CA SER A 111 -11.63 17.89 7.99
C SER A 111 -10.77 17.65 6.75
N SER A 112 -11.32 17.04 5.68
CA SER A 112 -10.61 16.87 4.40
C SER A 112 -10.77 18.13 3.56
N LEU A 113 -9.66 18.60 2.99
CA LEU A 113 -9.67 19.79 2.10
C LEU A 113 -9.71 19.39 0.63
N MET A 114 -9.32 18.16 0.31
CA MET A 114 -9.13 17.73 -1.07
C MET A 114 -9.76 16.34 -1.29
N PRO A 115 -10.35 16.12 -2.47
CA PRO A 115 -10.81 14.80 -2.82
C PRO A 115 -9.61 13.83 -2.94
N ILE A 116 -9.85 12.54 -2.77
CA ILE A 116 -8.82 11.51 -2.96
C ILE A 116 -8.30 11.59 -4.40
N THR A 117 -7.01 11.86 -4.56
CA THR A 117 -6.31 11.95 -5.86
C THR A 117 -5.63 10.65 -6.24
N ALA A 118 -5.22 9.85 -5.24
CA ALA A 118 -4.57 8.57 -5.47
C ALA A 118 -4.91 7.56 -4.36
N VAL A 119 -4.92 6.28 -4.72
CA VAL A 119 -5.04 5.14 -3.79
C VAL A 119 -3.78 4.28 -3.91
N LEU A 120 -3.11 4.05 -2.78
CA LEU A 120 -1.98 3.12 -2.68
C LEU A 120 -2.39 1.93 -1.80
N ASP A 121 -2.51 0.79 -2.44
CA ASP A 121 -3.04 -0.42 -1.84
C ASP A 121 -1.91 -1.38 -1.48
N ALA A 122 -1.54 -1.38 -0.20
CA ALA A 122 -0.53 -2.24 0.40
C ALA A 122 -1.13 -3.37 1.27
N CYS A 123 -2.44 -3.63 1.17
CA CYS A 123 -3.07 -4.75 1.86
C CYS A 123 -2.78 -6.08 1.15
N ASP A 124 -3.06 -7.20 1.81
CA ASP A 124 -2.86 -8.57 1.29
C ASP A 124 -4.18 -9.27 0.91
N GLN A 125 -5.32 -8.60 1.09
CA GLN A 125 -6.65 -9.16 0.87
C GLN A 125 -7.11 -8.97 -0.58
N VAL A 126 -7.10 -10.07 -1.37
CA VAL A 126 -7.49 -10.03 -2.80
C VAL A 126 -8.87 -9.43 -3.03
N LYS A 127 -9.85 -9.74 -2.15
CA LYS A 127 -11.22 -9.20 -2.30
C LYS A 127 -11.25 -7.68 -2.17
N ALA A 128 -10.54 -7.14 -1.18
CA ALA A 128 -10.39 -5.70 -1.00
C ALA A 128 -9.69 -5.04 -2.20
N LYS A 129 -8.58 -5.64 -2.67
CA LYS A 129 -7.88 -5.17 -3.88
C LYS A 129 -8.79 -5.10 -5.10
N VAL A 130 -9.67 -6.09 -5.30
CA VAL A 130 -10.64 -6.09 -6.40
C VAL A 130 -11.64 -4.93 -6.27
N ALA A 131 -12.17 -4.68 -5.07
CA ALA A 131 -13.10 -3.58 -4.84
C ALA A 131 -12.44 -2.22 -5.10
N MET A 132 -11.24 -2.01 -4.56
CA MET A 132 -10.46 -0.79 -4.76
C MET A 132 -10.13 -0.55 -6.23
N ALA A 133 -9.63 -1.58 -6.92
CA ALA A 133 -9.23 -1.48 -8.33
C ALA A 133 -10.43 -1.22 -9.26
N ASP A 134 -11.55 -1.92 -9.08
CA ASP A 134 -12.79 -1.68 -9.85
C ASP A 134 -13.29 -0.24 -9.66
N TRP A 135 -13.30 0.22 -8.41
CA TRP A 135 -13.68 1.60 -8.09
C TRP A 135 -12.73 2.63 -8.73
N ALA A 136 -11.43 2.44 -8.56
CA ALA A 136 -10.43 3.38 -9.08
C ALA A 136 -10.50 3.50 -10.62
N ILE A 137 -10.65 2.38 -11.33
CA ILE A 137 -10.84 2.35 -12.79
C ILE A 137 -12.10 3.14 -13.19
N ARG A 138 -13.23 2.91 -12.51
CA ARG A 138 -14.51 3.58 -12.83
C ARG A 138 -14.49 5.07 -12.51
N GLN A 139 -13.88 5.45 -11.41
CA GLN A 139 -13.77 6.86 -10.98
C GLN A 139 -12.61 7.60 -11.64
N LYS A 140 -11.75 6.90 -12.39
CA LYS A 140 -10.52 7.43 -12.99
C LYS A 140 -9.56 8.03 -11.95
N VAL A 141 -9.53 7.44 -10.75
CA VAL A 141 -8.59 7.78 -9.70
C VAL A 141 -7.30 6.99 -9.92
N PHE A 142 -6.15 7.65 -9.78
CA PHE A 142 -4.87 6.96 -9.91
C PHE A 142 -4.71 5.91 -8.80
N MET A 143 -4.33 4.70 -9.18
CA MET A 143 -4.14 3.60 -8.22
C MET A 143 -2.84 2.86 -8.47
N VAL A 144 -2.11 2.64 -7.38
CA VAL A 144 -0.99 1.69 -7.31
C VAL A 144 -1.38 0.57 -6.37
N THR A 145 -1.30 -0.67 -6.82
CA THR A 145 -1.47 -1.86 -5.97
C THR A 145 -0.16 -2.63 -5.85
N LEU A 146 0.10 -3.16 -4.68
CA LEU A 146 1.35 -3.83 -4.40
C LEU A 146 1.19 -5.34 -4.36
N GLY A 147 2.19 -6.02 -4.92
CA GLY A 147 2.34 -7.46 -4.83
C GLY A 147 2.86 -7.91 -3.47
N ALA A 148 3.03 -9.23 -3.33
CA ALA A 148 3.54 -9.83 -2.11
C ALA A 148 5.06 -9.60 -1.96
N ALA A 149 5.46 -8.96 -0.86
CA ALA A 149 6.87 -8.75 -0.51
C ALA A 149 7.46 -9.91 0.31
N GLY A 150 6.61 -10.76 0.90
CA GLY A 150 7.04 -11.93 1.66
C GLY A 150 7.75 -13.00 0.82
N GLY A 151 8.72 -13.69 1.39
CA GLY A 151 9.51 -14.75 0.73
C GLY A 151 10.47 -14.23 -0.34
N LYS A 152 10.78 -12.93 -0.36
CA LYS A 152 11.69 -12.28 -1.31
C LYS A 152 12.89 -11.67 -0.59
N LYS A 153 14.04 -11.65 -1.25
CA LYS A 153 15.34 -11.24 -0.69
C LYS A 153 16.05 -10.18 -1.53
N GLU A 154 15.67 -10.02 -2.81
CA GLU A 154 16.39 -9.23 -3.80
C GLU A 154 15.67 -7.89 -4.06
N ALA A 155 15.98 -6.86 -3.27
CA ALA A 155 15.38 -5.54 -3.36
C ALA A 155 15.50 -4.90 -4.76
N HIS A 156 16.60 -5.15 -5.46
CA HIS A 156 16.86 -4.59 -6.80
C HIS A 156 15.95 -5.16 -7.91
N ARG A 157 15.16 -6.20 -7.63
CA ARG A 157 14.20 -6.80 -8.57
C ARG A 157 12.79 -6.21 -8.46
N VAL A 158 12.62 -5.16 -7.69
CA VAL A 158 11.34 -4.45 -7.61
C VAL A 158 11.11 -3.65 -8.88
N GLU A 159 9.94 -3.82 -9.49
CA GLU A 159 9.56 -3.24 -10.76
C GLU A 159 8.15 -2.65 -10.71
N GLN A 160 7.84 -1.83 -11.72
CA GLN A 160 6.50 -1.31 -11.98
C GLN A 160 5.98 -1.80 -13.33
N ALA A 161 4.73 -2.22 -13.36
CA ALA A 161 4.03 -2.51 -14.62
C ALA A 161 2.51 -2.40 -14.45
N ASP A 162 1.78 -2.25 -15.57
CA ASP A 162 0.34 -2.47 -15.57
C ASP A 162 0.02 -3.91 -15.14
N LEU A 163 -1.07 -4.09 -14.41
CA LEU A 163 -1.50 -5.40 -13.88
C LEU A 163 -1.59 -6.47 -14.98
N SER A 164 -1.86 -6.09 -16.23
CA SER A 164 -1.88 -7.04 -17.36
C SER A 164 -0.53 -7.68 -17.68
N GLN A 165 0.57 -7.04 -17.27
CA GLN A 165 1.96 -7.44 -17.59
C GLN A 165 2.68 -8.07 -16.39
N VAL A 166 2.09 -8.02 -15.20
CA VAL A 166 2.70 -8.56 -13.97
C VAL A 166 2.88 -10.08 -14.06
N THR A 167 4.05 -10.54 -13.65
CA THR A 167 4.43 -11.96 -13.55
C THR A 167 5.04 -12.26 -12.19
N HIS A 168 5.22 -13.55 -11.83
CA HIS A 168 5.91 -14.02 -10.61
C HIS A 168 5.27 -13.54 -9.29
N ASP A 169 4.05 -13.01 -9.33
CA ASP A 169 3.33 -12.56 -8.14
C ASP A 169 1.95 -13.24 -8.04
N PRO A 170 1.78 -14.19 -7.12
CA PRO A 170 0.51 -14.92 -6.96
C PRO A 170 -0.65 -14.02 -6.54
N LEU A 171 -0.40 -13.01 -5.69
CA LEU A 171 -1.43 -12.09 -5.20
C LEU A 171 -2.01 -11.24 -6.35
N LEU A 172 -1.14 -10.63 -7.15
CA LEU A 172 -1.54 -9.84 -8.32
C LEU A 172 -2.11 -10.70 -9.44
N SER A 173 -1.65 -11.94 -9.59
CA SER A 173 -2.25 -12.90 -10.53
C SER A 173 -3.71 -13.20 -10.16
N GLN A 174 -4.01 -13.39 -8.88
CA GLN A 174 -5.40 -13.58 -8.41
C GLN A 174 -6.23 -12.31 -8.60
N LEU A 175 -5.69 -11.12 -8.31
CA LEU A 175 -6.35 -9.84 -8.56
C LEU A 175 -6.73 -9.71 -10.05
N ARG A 176 -5.78 -9.93 -10.96
CA ARG A 176 -6.00 -9.89 -12.41
C ARG A 176 -7.09 -10.87 -12.86
N TYR A 177 -7.02 -12.11 -12.38
CA TYR A 177 -8.02 -13.13 -12.70
C TYR A 177 -9.42 -12.68 -12.27
N ARG A 178 -9.58 -12.20 -11.04
CA ARG A 178 -10.88 -11.77 -10.53
C ARG A 178 -11.41 -10.52 -11.22
N LEU A 179 -10.59 -9.52 -11.48
CA LEU A 179 -11.01 -8.34 -12.23
C LEU A 179 -11.53 -8.71 -13.64
N ARG A 180 -10.86 -9.64 -14.31
CA ARG A 180 -11.33 -10.15 -15.62
C ARG A 180 -12.63 -10.92 -15.53
N LYS A 181 -12.76 -11.79 -14.53
CA LYS A 181 -13.90 -12.67 -14.36
C LYS A 181 -15.13 -11.92 -13.83
N GLU A 182 -14.95 -11.04 -12.85
CA GLU A 182 -16.04 -10.47 -12.06
C GLU A 182 -16.38 -9.02 -12.46
N LYS A 183 -15.41 -8.28 -13.03
CA LYS A 183 -15.54 -6.84 -13.31
C LYS A 183 -15.36 -6.47 -14.79
N GLY A 184 -15.18 -7.46 -15.66
CA GLY A 184 -15.06 -7.23 -17.09
C GLY A 184 -13.77 -6.54 -17.53
N ALA A 185 -12.72 -6.61 -16.73
CA ALA A 185 -11.42 -6.03 -17.09
C ALA A 185 -10.88 -6.60 -18.41
N PRO A 186 -10.10 -5.82 -19.19
CA PRO A 186 -9.62 -6.24 -20.50
C PRO A 186 -8.85 -7.57 -20.46
N LYS A 187 -9.05 -8.37 -21.51
CA LYS A 187 -8.35 -9.64 -21.72
C LYS A 187 -6.90 -9.37 -22.17
N GLU A 188 -6.17 -10.44 -22.46
CA GLU A 188 -4.76 -10.39 -22.91
C GLU A 188 -4.53 -9.39 -24.05
N GLY A 189 -3.36 -8.76 -24.04
CA GLY A 189 -2.95 -7.76 -25.02
C GLY A 189 -3.42 -6.32 -24.74
N LYS A 190 -4.30 -6.10 -23.78
CA LYS A 190 -4.77 -4.76 -23.40
C LYS A 190 -4.42 -4.42 -21.95
N LYS A 191 -4.08 -3.16 -21.68
CA LYS A 191 -3.85 -2.65 -20.33
C LYS A 191 -5.13 -2.71 -19.50
N ILE A 192 -5.00 -3.07 -18.23
CA ILE A 192 -6.10 -3.04 -17.24
C ILE A 192 -6.26 -1.64 -16.66
N GLY A 193 -5.17 -0.86 -16.60
CA GLY A 193 -5.20 0.51 -16.08
C GLY A 193 -4.93 0.59 -14.57
N VAL A 194 -4.38 -0.46 -13.97
CA VAL A 194 -3.92 -0.47 -12.58
C VAL A 194 -2.41 -0.63 -12.56
N LEU A 195 -1.70 0.34 -12.01
CA LEU A 195 -0.26 0.26 -11.84
C LEU A 195 0.06 -0.67 -10.67
N CYS A 196 1.03 -1.55 -10.87
CA CYS A 196 1.47 -2.50 -9.85
C CYS A 196 2.95 -2.29 -9.54
N VAL A 197 3.31 -2.41 -8.26
CA VAL A 197 4.69 -2.59 -7.81
C VAL A 197 4.86 -4.03 -7.35
N PHE A 198 5.81 -4.73 -7.93
CA PHE A 198 6.02 -6.16 -7.69
C PHE A 198 7.50 -6.53 -7.89
N SER A 199 7.86 -7.77 -7.62
CA SER A 199 9.20 -8.29 -7.91
C SER A 199 9.11 -9.54 -8.76
N ARG A 200 10.02 -9.69 -9.73
CA ARG A 200 10.17 -10.92 -10.52
C ARG A 200 10.91 -12.02 -9.80
N GLU A 201 11.30 -11.81 -8.58
CA GLU A 201 11.84 -12.86 -7.74
C GLU A 201 10.76 -13.88 -7.42
N ASN A 202 11.08 -15.16 -7.57
CA ASN A 202 10.18 -16.22 -7.13
C ASN A 202 10.04 -16.18 -5.60
N VAL A 203 8.84 -16.45 -5.10
CA VAL A 203 8.63 -16.59 -3.66
C VAL A 203 9.40 -17.79 -3.15
N ALA A 204 10.38 -17.57 -2.27
CA ALA A 204 11.10 -18.65 -1.62
C ALA A 204 10.26 -19.22 -0.47
N PRO A 205 10.19 -20.56 -0.32
CA PRO A 205 9.57 -21.16 0.85
C PRO A 205 10.34 -20.77 2.12
N PRO A 206 9.72 -20.84 3.30
CA PRO A 206 10.43 -20.72 4.57
C PRO A 206 11.61 -21.67 4.65
N ASP A 207 12.69 -21.27 5.33
CA ASP A 207 13.83 -22.13 5.55
C ASP A 207 13.42 -23.36 6.38
N ALA A 208 13.89 -24.53 5.98
CA ALA A 208 13.54 -25.81 6.62
C ALA A 208 13.96 -25.88 8.10
N SER A 209 14.92 -25.06 8.54
CA SER A 209 15.32 -24.95 9.94
C SER A 209 14.32 -24.16 10.79
N CYS A 210 13.37 -23.44 10.18
CA CYS A 210 12.36 -22.66 10.86
C CYS A 210 11.12 -23.54 11.08
N LEU A 211 10.95 -24.04 12.31
CA LEU A 211 9.83 -24.92 12.72
C LEU A 211 8.52 -24.18 13.02
N ILE A 212 8.34 -22.97 12.54
CA ILE A 212 7.08 -22.23 12.70
C ILE A 212 6.05 -22.86 11.77
N GLU A 213 5.02 -23.49 12.31
CA GLU A 213 3.85 -23.92 11.56
C GLU A 213 3.16 -22.66 10.97
N GLY A 214 3.37 -22.44 9.69
CA GLY A 214 2.69 -21.37 8.96
C GLY A 214 1.28 -21.81 8.56
N ASP A 215 0.35 -20.88 8.52
CA ASP A 215 -1.03 -21.10 8.08
C ASP A 215 -1.18 -21.31 6.56
N GLY A 216 -0.06 -21.39 5.83
CA GLY A 216 -0.03 -21.57 4.37
C GLY A 216 -0.49 -20.35 3.57
N THR A 217 -0.79 -19.23 4.22
CA THR A 217 -1.16 -18.00 3.54
C THR A 217 0.09 -17.27 2.99
N LEU A 218 -0.09 -16.48 1.93
CA LEU A 218 0.97 -15.64 1.35
C LEU A 218 1.33 -14.44 2.25
N ASN A 219 0.79 -14.40 3.45
CA ASN A 219 1.05 -13.37 4.44
C ASN A 219 2.49 -13.44 4.92
N CYS A 220 3.05 -12.30 5.29
CA CYS A 220 4.42 -12.18 5.81
C CYS A 220 4.73 -13.11 6.99
N HIS A 221 3.71 -13.60 7.70
CA HIS A 221 3.85 -14.50 8.84
C HIS A 221 4.35 -15.91 8.46
N GLY A 222 4.04 -16.40 7.24
CA GLY A 222 4.45 -17.73 6.80
C GLY A 222 5.79 -17.77 6.05
N TYR A 223 6.11 -16.72 5.28
CA TYR A 223 7.27 -16.71 4.38
C TYR A 223 8.45 -15.88 4.88
N GLY A 224 8.26 -15.08 5.92
CA GLY A 224 9.25 -14.11 6.36
C GLY A 224 9.37 -12.92 5.38
N SER A 225 9.91 -11.81 5.86
CA SER A 225 10.18 -10.63 5.05
C SER A 225 11.31 -9.80 5.62
N ALA A 226 12.03 -9.11 4.75
CA ALA A 226 13.14 -8.24 5.10
C ALA A 226 12.81 -6.78 4.76
N VAL A 227 13.28 -5.86 5.61
CA VAL A 227 13.09 -4.41 5.40
C VAL A 227 13.61 -3.96 4.04
N THR A 228 14.72 -4.50 3.57
CA THR A 228 15.31 -4.14 2.28
C THR A 228 14.33 -4.32 1.12
N VAL A 229 13.50 -5.37 1.15
CA VAL A 229 12.48 -5.62 0.12
C VAL A 229 11.24 -4.78 0.38
N THR A 230 10.69 -4.84 1.60
CA THR A 230 9.44 -4.13 1.91
C THR A 230 9.57 -2.62 1.78
N ALA A 231 10.70 -2.04 2.21
CA ALA A 231 10.98 -0.62 2.02
C ALA A 231 11.12 -0.27 0.54
N SER A 232 11.82 -1.11 -0.26
CA SER A 232 11.95 -0.87 -1.70
C SER A 232 10.61 -0.87 -2.42
N PHE A 233 9.70 -1.81 -2.08
CA PHE A 233 8.33 -1.76 -2.59
C PHE A 233 7.63 -0.45 -2.25
N GLY A 234 7.73 0.00 -0.98
CA GLY A 234 7.11 1.24 -0.53
C GLY A 234 7.67 2.48 -1.21
N LEU A 235 9.00 2.57 -1.32
CA LEU A 235 9.70 3.71 -1.95
C LEU A 235 9.46 3.78 -3.47
N VAL A 236 9.30 2.64 -4.14
CA VAL A 236 8.99 2.58 -5.58
C VAL A 236 7.52 2.94 -5.85
N ALA A 237 6.63 2.68 -4.89
CA ALA A 237 5.21 2.98 -5.02
C ALA A 237 4.87 4.45 -4.74
N ALA A 238 5.67 5.13 -3.93
CA ALA A 238 5.52 6.53 -3.56
C ALA A 238 6.06 7.48 -4.64
#